data_dfbb813574dc286c697dd87128d2eb3f
#
_entry.id   dfbb813574dc286c697dd87128d2eb3f
#
_cell.length_a   1.000
_cell.length_b   1.000
_cell.length_c   1.000
_cell.angle_alpha   90.00
_cell.angle_beta   90.00
_cell.angle_gamma   90.00
#
_symmetry.space_group_name_H-M   'P 1'
#
loop_
_entity.id
_entity.type
_entity.pdbx_description
1 polymer ?
#
loop_
_entity_poly.entity_id
_entity_poly.type
_entity_poly.pdbx_seq_one_letter_code
_entity_poly.pdbx_strand_id
1 'polypeptide(L)'
;MNVDSLPRVMVAVAQNLSQRDVLRTIVEGIAECRHVALVRLWLLDEGDLCASCRFAPECTERERCLHLVASAGTPEHGGYDPSNLHGAFRRFPLGQRKIGRVAATGEPLLLGPLRGDEPWIVDRDWVAREHVVAFAAQPLMFRGEVLGVLALFDRRALGDDDLRWLRLFADHAAVSIANARAFEELDRLRAQLQRENEYLHEEVERERPHELIADSDGMRRVVQQLRIVAPTDATVLITGESGTGKEVVARAIHADSRRRGGPLVRVNCGAVPESLFESEFFGHVRG
;
A
#
# COMPACT_ATOMS: atom_id res chain seq x y z
N MET A 1 -2.01 -3.00 33.07
CA MET A 1 -2.83 -2.63 31.90
C MET A 1 -3.93 -3.66 31.71
N ASN A 2 -5.11 -3.29 31.21
CA ASN A 2 -6.22 -4.24 31.10
C ASN A 2 -6.01 -5.14 29.86
N VAL A 3 -5.82 -6.43 30.09
CA VAL A 3 -5.58 -7.44 29.03
C VAL A 3 -6.83 -7.63 28.15
N ASP A 4 -8.01 -7.20 28.64
CA ASP A 4 -9.30 -7.39 27.96
C ASP A 4 -9.48 -6.49 26.71
N SER A 5 -8.70 -5.41 26.57
CA SER A 5 -8.73 -4.54 25.38
C SER A 5 -7.96 -5.14 24.19
N LEU A 6 -6.96 -5.98 24.44
CA LEU A 6 -6.11 -6.56 23.41
C LEU A 6 -6.90 -7.38 22.37
N PRO A 7 -7.78 -8.34 22.76
CA PRO A 7 -8.54 -9.13 21.78
C PRO A 7 -9.49 -8.27 20.91
N ARG A 8 -10.08 -7.23 21.48
CA ARG A 8 -10.96 -6.30 20.74
C ARG A 8 -10.20 -5.53 19.68
N VAL A 9 -9.04 -4.98 20.07
CA VAL A 9 -8.16 -4.27 19.13
C VAL A 9 -7.67 -5.22 18.04
N MET A 10 -7.27 -6.44 18.38
CA MET A 10 -6.81 -7.44 17.41
C MET A 10 -7.89 -7.83 16.39
N VAL A 11 -9.14 -8.03 16.85
CA VAL A 11 -10.27 -8.34 15.96
C VAL A 11 -10.61 -7.14 15.08
N ALA A 12 -10.65 -5.93 15.62
CA ALA A 12 -10.92 -4.72 14.86
C ALA A 12 -9.84 -4.43 13.81
N VAL A 13 -8.57 -4.69 14.14
CA VAL A 13 -7.43 -4.62 13.21
C VAL A 13 -7.59 -5.62 12.06
N ALA A 14 -8.05 -6.85 12.36
CA ALA A 14 -8.24 -7.88 11.33
C ALA A 14 -9.44 -7.60 10.39
N GLN A 15 -10.41 -6.81 10.84
CA GLN A 15 -11.62 -6.48 10.08
C GLN A 15 -11.52 -5.18 9.27
N ASN A 16 -10.58 -4.30 9.61
CA ASN A 16 -10.41 -3.01 8.95
C ASN A 16 -9.42 -3.11 7.79
N LEU A 17 -9.86 -2.67 6.61
CA LEU A 17 -9.06 -2.63 5.38
C LEU A 17 -8.26 -1.33 5.24
N SER A 18 -8.61 -0.28 5.99
CA SER A 18 -7.93 1.02 5.95
C SER A 18 -6.83 1.10 7.00
N GLN A 19 -5.59 1.39 6.57
CA GLN A 19 -4.46 1.68 7.46
C GLN A 19 -4.83 2.71 8.54
N ARG A 20 -5.51 3.78 8.17
CA ARG A 20 -5.90 4.87 9.07
C ARG A 20 -6.81 4.41 10.20
N ASP A 21 -7.79 3.59 9.89
CA ASP A 21 -8.76 3.08 10.87
C ASP A 21 -8.10 2.09 11.84
N VAL A 22 -7.20 1.25 11.34
CA VAL A 22 -6.40 0.34 12.18
C VAL A 22 -5.58 1.12 13.20
N LEU A 23 -4.83 2.13 12.77
CA LEU A 23 -3.97 2.92 13.65
C LEU A 23 -4.78 3.70 14.68
N ARG A 24 -5.93 4.24 14.28
CA ARG A 24 -6.87 4.91 15.18
C ARG A 24 -7.40 3.93 16.23
N THR A 25 -7.86 2.75 15.82
CA THR A 25 -8.37 1.71 16.73
C THR A 25 -7.32 1.29 17.77
N ILE A 26 -6.06 1.19 17.37
CA ILE A 26 -4.96 0.86 18.28
C ILE A 26 -4.79 1.94 19.35
N VAL A 27 -4.68 3.21 18.98
CA VAL A 27 -4.48 4.29 19.96
C VAL A 27 -5.71 4.51 20.85
N GLU A 28 -6.93 4.38 20.30
CA GLU A 28 -8.18 4.45 21.05
C GLU A 28 -8.29 3.31 22.08
N GLY A 29 -7.98 2.05 21.66
CA GLY A 29 -8.00 0.90 22.54
C GLY A 29 -6.99 0.99 23.70
N ILE A 30 -5.82 1.57 23.47
CA ILE A 30 -4.84 1.85 24.54
C ILE A 30 -5.38 2.97 25.46
N ALA A 31 -5.99 4.01 24.90
CA ALA A 31 -6.53 5.14 25.63
C ALA A 31 -7.78 4.81 26.48
N GLU A 32 -8.46 3.66 26.26
CA GLU A 32 -9.52 3.16 27.15
C GLU A 32 -9.02 2.92 28.60
N CYS A 33 -7.71 2.74 28.78
CA CYS A 33 -7.12 2.68 30.11
C CYS A 33 -7.10 4.08 30.74
N ARG A 34 -7.89 4.31 31.79
CA ARG A 34 -8.07 5.63 32.44
C ARG A 34 -6.78 6.29 32.90
N HIS A 35 -5.74 5.50 33.23
CA HIS A 35 -4.43 6.02 33.63
C HIS A 35 -3.59 6.53 32.43
N VAL A 36 -3.95 6.20 31.20
CA VAL A 36 -3.27 6.68 30.00
C VAL A 36 -3.75 8.10 29.70
N ALA A 37 -2.85 9.07 29.87
CA ALA A 37 -3.13 10.48 29.58
C ALA A 37 -3.20 10.75 28.08
N LEU A 38 -2.23 10.19 27.35
CA LEU A 38 -2.07 10.40 25.91
C LEU A 38 -1.32 9.24 25.28
N VAL A 39 -1.81 8.75 24.14
CA VAL A 39 -1.12 7.81 23.27
C VAL A 39 -1.05 8.37 21.86
N ARG A 40 0.08 8.22 21.21
CA ARG A 40 0.35 8.74 19.88
C ARG A 40 1.14 7.75 19.04
N LEU A 41 0.83 7.75 17.75
CA LEU A 41 1.53 6.94 16.77
C LEU A 41 2.04 7.84 15.64
N TRP A 42 3.33 7.73 15.39
CA TRP A 42 4.00 8.41 14.26
C TRP A 42 4.51 7.38 13.28
N LEU A 43 4.39 7.69 11.98
CA LEU A 43 5.01 6.91 10.91
C LEU A 43 6.20 7.66 10.32
N LEU A 44 7.21 6.91 9.93
CA LEU A 44 8.35 7.43 9.19
C LEU A 44 7.96 7.61 7.73
N ASP A 45 8.14 8.85 7.24
CA ASP A 45 7.75 9.26 5.88
C ASP A 45 8.67 10.37 5.38
N GLU A 46 8.54 10.78 4.11
CA GLU A 46 9.28 11.88 3.51
C GLU A 46 9.01 13.21 4.21
N GLY A 47 10.00 14.08 4.27
CA GLY A 47 9.88 15.39 4.91
C GLY A 47 9.01 16.35 4.10
N ASP A 48 7.89 16.80 4.67
CA ASP A 48 6.88 17.63 4.00
C ASP A 48 6.80 19.08 4.51
N LEU A 49 7.05 19.31 5.78
CA LEU A 49 6.84 20.61 6.46
C LEU A 49 8.13 21.27 6.96
N CYS A 50 9.27 20.97 6.35
CA CYS A 50 10.58 21.36 6.83
C CYS A 50 10.73 22.87 7.07
N ALA A 51 10.13 23.71 6.25
CA ALA A 51 10.18 25.18 6.38
C ALA A 51 9.42 25.73 7.59
N SER A 52 8.34 25.04 8.03
CA SER A 52 7.49 25.46 9.15
C SER A 52 7.52 24.49 10.35
N CYS A 53 8.41 23.50 10.32
CA CYS A 53 8.54 22.53 11.39
C CYS A 53 9.10 23.16 12.66
N ARG A 54 8.46 22.92 13.81
CA ARG A 54 8.94 23.38 15.13
C ARG A 54 10.38 22.92 15.42
N PHE A 55 10.75 21.75 14.95
CA PHE A 55 12.06 21.13 15.17
C PHE A 55 13.04 21.34 14.00
N ALA A 56 12.75 22.26 13.06
CA ALA A 56 13.63 22.55 11.95
C ALA A 56 15.09 22.90 12.36
N PRO A 57 15.32 23.65 13.48
CA PRO A 57 16.67 23.94 13.96
C PRO A 57 17.45 22.71 14.44
N GLU A 58 16.74 21.66 14.90
CA GLU A 58 17.33 20.42 15.41
C GLU A 58 17.45 19.33 14.32
N CYS A 59 16.83 19.57 13.16
CA CYS A 59 16.75 18.59 12.09
C CYS A 59 18.03 18.60 11.26
N THR A 60 18.80 17.52 11.34
CA THR A 60 20.04 17.31 10.58
C THR A 60 19.78 16.71 9.21
N GLU A 61 18.72 15.95 9.07
CA GLU A 61 18.32 15.27 7.85
C GLU A 61 16.88 15.66 7.52
N ARG A 62 16.64 16.21 6.33
CA ARG A 62 15.34 16.73 5.93
C ARG A 62 14.58 15.79 4.97
N GLU A 63 15.18 14.66 4.63
CA GLU A 63 14.61 13.71 3.69
C GLU A 63 13.48 12.90 4.33
N ARG A 64 13.67 12.50 5.59
CA ARG A 64 12.69 11.66 6.31
C ARG A 64 12.43 12.22 7.71
N CYS A 65 11.19 12.17 8.13
CA CYS A 65 10.79 12.51 9.50
C CYS A 65 9.57 11.70 9.95
N LEU A 66 9.27 11.76 11.22
CA LEU A 66 8.12 11.08 11.82
C LEU A 66 6.87 11.97 11.74
N HIS A 67 5.83 11.45 11.14
CA HIS A 67 4.52 12.08 10.94
C HIS A 67 3.50 11.54 11.92
N LEU A 68 2.87 12.38 12.72
CA LEU A 68 1.78 11.98 13.61
C LEU A 68 0.56 11.57 12.78
N VAL A 69 0.15 10.32 12.90
CA VAL A 69 -0.95 9.72 12.11
C VAL A 69 -2.13 9.26 12.95
N ALA A 70 -1.92 9.01 14.24
CA ALA A 70 -2.99 8.67 15.17
C ALA A 70 -2.69 9.20 16.59
N SER A 71 -3.71 9.64 17.28
CA SER A 71 -3.60 10.18 18.64
C SER A 71 -4.92 9.99 19.38
N ALA A 72 -4.86 9.54 20.62
CA ALA A 72 -6.00 9.41 21.53
C ALA A 72 -5.54 9.61 22.97
N GLY A 73 -6.46 9.88 23.88
CA GLY A 73 -6.18 10.05 25.30
C GLY A 73 -7.41 10.36 26.09
N THR A 74 -7.25 10.36 27.41
CA THR A 74 -8.31 10.68 28.37
C THR A 74 -7.86 11.89 29.20
N PRO A 75 -8.15 13.14 28.77
CA PRO A 75 -7.76 14.33 29.52
C PRO A 75 -8.50 14.39 30.85
N GLU A 76 -7.79 14.69 31.96
CA GLU A 76 -8.40 14.96 33.25
C GLU A 76 -8.88 16.41 33.32
N HIS A 77 -8.21 17.30 32.61
CA HIS A 77 -8.55 18.73 32.58
C HIS A 77 -8.84 19.15 31.15
N GLY A 78 -9.87 19.92 30.92
CA GLY A 78 -10.19 20.45 29.61
C GLY A 78 -9.08 21.37 29.06
N GLY A 79 -9.16 21.69 27.76
CA GLY A 79 -8.28 22.69 27.15
C GLY A 79 -7.36 22.13 26.03
N TYR A 80 -7.36 20.83 25.79
CA TYR A 80 -6.75 20.26 24.60
C TYR A 80 -7.59 19.09 24.06
N ASP A 81 -7.48 18.88 22.75
CA ASP A 81 -8.05 17.73 22.07
C ASP A 81 -6.96 16.68 21.86
N PRO A 82 -7.02 15.51 22.54
CA PRO A 82 -6.02 14.47 22.39
C PRO A 82 -6.01 13.85 20.99
N SER A 83 -7.09 13.95 20.22
CA SER A 83 -7.20 13.44 18.86
C SER A 83 -6.59 14.37 17.79
N ASN A 84 -6.18 15.58 18.17
CA ASN A 84 -5.63 16.58 17.25
C ASN A 84 -4.28 16.16 16.67
N LEU A 85 -4.25 15.91 15.35
CA LEU A 85 -3.06 15.53 14.60
C LEU A 85 -2.25 16.74 14.08
N HIS A 86 -2.79 17.96 14.16
CA HIS A 86 -2.20 19.16 13.57
C HIS A 86 -1.42 20.03 14.57
N GLY A 87 -1.22 19.56 15.80
CA GLY A 87 -0.51 20.28 16.85
C GLY A 87 0.99 20.42 16.63
N ALA A 88 1.65 21.06 17.60
CA ALA A 88 3.10 21.38 17.57
C ALA A 88 4.00 20.13 17.46
N PHE A 89 3.52 18.96 17.84
CA PHE A 89 4.24 17.66 17.85
C PHE A 89 3.86 16.74 16.70
N ARG A 90 3.34 17.31 15.61
CA ARG A 90 2.92 16.54 14.41
C ARG A 90 4.08 15.97 13.60
N ARG A 91 5.30 16.53 13.80
CA ARG A 91 6.54 16.07 13.14
C ARG A 91 7.66 15.95 14.15
N PHE A 92 8.48 14.90 14.02
CA PHE A 92 9.72 14.74 14.76
C PHE A 92 10.86 14.37 13.80
N PRO A 93 12.03 15.04 13.91
CA PRO A 93 13.23 14.65 13.17
C PRO A 93 13.72 13.27 13.60
N LEU A 94 14.22 12.49 12.64
CA LEU A 94 14.86 11.21 12.93
C LEU A 94 16.13 11.44 13.77
N GLY A 95 16.36 10.58 14.76
CA GLY A 95 17.50 10.66 15.67
C GLY A 95 17.40 11.76 16.76
N GLN A 96 16.46 12.69 16.62
CA GLN A 96 16.32 13.80 17.58
C GLN A 96 15.17 13.55 18.56
N ARG A 97 15.29 14.09 19.76
CA ARG A 97 14.32 13.90 20.83
C ARG A 97 14.08 12.41 21.12
N LYS A 98 13.16 12.09 22.02
CA LYS A 98 12.86 10.69 22.41
C LYS A 98 12.26 9.89 21.26
N ILE A 99 11.25 10.46 20.63
CA ILE A 99 10.54 9.78 19.54
C ILE A 99 11.47 9.53 18.36
N GLY A 100 12.24 10.56 17.92
CA GLY A 100 13.19 10.40 16.84
C GLY A 100 14.33 9.42 17.16
N ARG A 101 14.77 9.35 18.43
CA ARG A 101 15.79 8.37 18.85
C ARG A 101 15.28 6.95 18.78
N VAL A 102 14.06 6.68 19.29
CA VAL A 102 13.44 5.35 19.19
C VAL A 102 13.32 4.93 17.72
N ALA A 103 12.95 5.86 16.84
CA ALA A 103 12.88 5.56 15.41
C ALA A 103 14.24 5.29 14.78
N ALA A 104 15.30 6.00 15.19
CA ALA A 104 16.63 5.82 14.63
C ALA A 104 17.36 4.57 15.13
N THR A 105 17.14 4.21 16.42
CA THR A 105 17.84 3.07 17.04
C THR A 105 17.06 1.75 16.93
N GLY A 106 15.74 1.81 16.77
CA GLY A 106 14.88 0.64 16.87
C GLY A 106 14.76 0.07 18.29
N GLU A 107 15.23 0.81 19.31
CA GLU A 107 15.20 0.42 20.70
C GLU A 107 14.02 1.03 21.44
N PRO A 108 13.32 0.26 22.30
CA PRO A 108 12.24 0.80 23.12
C PRO A 108 12.77 1.75 24.17
N LEU A 109 11.91 2.66 24.66
CA LEU A 109 12.25 3.62 25.69
C LEU A 109 11.19 3.61 26.79
N LEU A 110 11.64 3.47 28.03
CA LEU A 110 10.83 3.59 29.24
C LEU A 110 11.46 4.65 30.15
N LEU A 111 10.68 5.66 30.54
CA LEU A 111 11.12 6.75 31.41
C LEU A 111 10.10 6.93 32.54
N GLY A 112 10.57 6.99 33.75
CA GLY A 112 9.78 7.24 34.96
C GLY A 112 10.47 6.72 36.21
N PRO A 113 10.07 7.23 37.38
CA PRO A 113 9.09 8.27 37.59
C PRO A 113 9.58 9.65 37.11
N LEU A 114 8.71 10.38 36.39
CA LEU A 114 9.00 11.73 35.91
C LEU A 114 8.79 12.74 37.06
N ARG A 115 9.74 13.68 37.19
CA ARG A 115 9.68 14.77 38.18
C ARG A 115 9.05 16.04 37.60
N GLY A 116 8.90 16.12 36.28
CA GLY A 116 8.32 17.26 35.56
C GLY A 116 9.33 18.36 35.19
N ASP A 117 10.56 18.30 35.72
CA ASP A 117 11.65 19.26 35.46
C ASP A 117 12.70 18.77 34.47
N GLU A 118 12.55 17.56 33.95
CA GLU A 118 13.49 16.97 33.00
C GLU A 118 13.67 17.86 31.74
N PRO A 119 14.93 18.06 31.29
CA PRO A 119 15.22 19.00 30.19
C PRO A 119 14.55 18.63 28.85
N TRP A 120 14.18 17.38 28.69
CA TRP A 120 13.55 16.87 27.49
C TRP A 120 12.01 16.99 27.46
N ILE A 121 11.38 17.38 28.58
CA ILE A 121 9.95 17.67 28.63
C ILE A 121 9.73 19.03 27.99
N VAL A 122 8.99 19.04 26.86
CA VAL A 122 8.76 20.27 26.08
C VAL A 122 7.56 21.06 26.62
N ASP A 123 6.54 20.36 27.13
CA ASP A 123 5.34 20.96 27.69
C ASP A 123 5.18 20.52 29.16
N ARG A 124 5.87 21.24 30.04
CA ARG A 124 5.89 20.96 31.48
C ARG A 124 4.55 21.23 32.15
N ASP A 125 3.86 22.26 31.68
CA ASP A 125 2.56 22.63 32.21
C ASP A 125 1.51 21.55 31.89
N TRP A 126 1.58 20.97 30.70
CA TRP A 126 0.72 19.85 30.34
C TRP A 126 1.01 18.61 31.19
N VAL A 127 2.29 18.24 31.35
CA VAL A 127 2.69 17.09 32.17
C VAL A 127 2.23 17.23 33.61
N ALA A 128 2.38 18.42 34.21
CA ALA A 128 1.94 18.69 35.56
C ALA A 128 0.40 18.66 35.69
N ARG A 129 -0.28 19.30 34.75
CA ARG A 129 -1.76 19.40 34.76
C ARG A 129 -2.44 18.04 34.57
N GLU A 130 -1.88 17.19 33.70
CA GLU A 130 -2.39 15.84 33.43
C GLU A 130 -1.80 14.75 34.34
N HIS A 131 -1.03 15.15 35.37
CA HIS A 131 -0.43 14.25 36.37
C HIS A 131 0.40 13.09 35.74
N VAL A 132 1.09 13.39 34.64
CA VAL A 132 1.88 12.38 33.93
C VAL A 132 3.15 12.06 34.71
N VAL A 133 3.35 10.79 35.06
CA VAL A 133 4.51 10.31 35.81
C VAL A 133 5.39 9.34 35.06
N ALA A 134 4.94 8.84 33.89
CA ALA A 134 5.73 7.92 33.09
C ALA A 134 5.54 8.14 31.59
N PHE A 135 6.55 7.76 30.82
CA PHE A 135 6.54 7.77 29.37
C PHE A 135 7.10 6.43 28.85
N ALA A 136 6.42 5.81 27.92
CA ALA A 136 6.92 4.62 27.21
C ALA A 136 6.78 4.82 25.71
N ALA A 137 7.77 4.29 24.96
CA ALA A 137 7.73 4.27 23.50
C ALA A 137 8.27 2.96 22.96
N GLN A 138 7.62 2.45 21.91
CA GLN A 138 8.00 1.26 21.18
C GLN A 138 8.18 1.58 19.70
N PRO A 139 9.25 1.09 19.05
CA PRO A 139 9.38 1.17 17.60
C PRO A 139 8.37 0.22 16.94
N LEU A 140 7.85 0.61 15.80
CA LEU A 140 7.04 -0.23 14.92
C LEU A 140 7.98 -0.97 13.98
N MET A 141 8.34 -2.20 14.34
CA MET A 141 9.35 -2.99 13.62
C MET A 141 8.72 -3.93 12.61
N PHE A 142 9.18 -3.91 11.37
CA PHE A 142 8.80 -4.90 10.36
C PHE A 142 10.04 -5.32 9.55
N ARG A 143 10.36 -6.61 9.55
CA ARG A 143 11.53 -7.19 8.82
C ARG A 143 12.86 -6.48 9.08
N GLY A 144 13.05 -6.00 10.31
CA GLY A 144 14.28 -5.29 10.69
C GLY A 144 14.29 -3.78 10.41
N GLU A 145 13.24 -3.24 9.78
CA GLU A 145 13.07 -1.82 9.53
C GLU A 145 12.11 -1.17 10.53
N VAL A 146 12.38 0.07 10.91
CA VAL A 146 11.47 0.87 11.72
C VAL A 146 10.51 1.63 10.81
N LEU A 147 9.22 1.30 10.92
CA LEU A 147 8.15 1.97 10.17
C LEU A 147 7.62 3.22 10.90
N GLY A 148 7.85 3.32 12.22
CA GLY A 148 7.33 4.39 13.03
C GLY A 148 7.55 4.17 14.52
N VAL A 149 6.83 4.92 15.36
CA VAL A 149 6.90 4.85 16.82
C VAL A 149 5.52 4.97 17.43
N LEU A 150 5.19 4.06 18.35
CA LEU A 150 4.04 4.14 19.24
C LEU A 150 4.51 4.60 20.61
N ALA A 151 3.94 5.67 21.15
CA ALA A 151 4.32 6.16 22.47
C ALA A 151 3.10 6.54 23.31
N LEU A 152 3.23 6.38 24.63
CA LEU A 152 2.22 6.77 25.59
C LEU A 152 2.80 7.57 26.77
N PHE A 153 1.95 8.39 27.37
CA PHE A 153 2.16 9.12 28.61
C PHE A 153 1.15 8.60 29.64
N ASP A 154 1.65 8.20 30.79
CA ASP A 154 0.86 7.50 31.80
C ASP A 154 0.90 8.24 33.16
N ARG A 155 -0.22 8.19 33.87
CA ARG A 155 -0.41 8.76 35.22
C ARG A 155 0.06 7.85 36.32
N ARG A 156 0.45 6.62 36.00
CA ARG A 156 1.05 5.66 36.91
C ARG A 156 2.46 5.30 36.49
N ALA A 157 3.26 4.79 37.43
CA ALA A 157 4.55 4.24 37.09
C ALA A 157 4.37 3.02 36.17
N LEU A 158 5.22 2.94 35.16
CA LEU A 158 5.27 1.84 34.18
C LEU A 158 6.48 0.97 34.48
N GLY A 159 6.36 -0.32 34.22
CA GLY A 159 7.43 -1.31 34.33
C GLY A 159 7.64 -2.09 33.04
N ASP A 160 8.53 -3.08 33.11
CA ASP A 160 8.87 -3.91 31.96
C ASP A 160 7.67 -4.69 31.39
N ASP A 161 6.71 -5.06 32.24
CA ASP A 161 5.48 -5.73 31.79
C ASP A 161 4.62 -4.81 30.93
N ASP A 162 4.53 -3.53 31.30
CA ASP A 162 3.78 -2.54 30.52
C ASP A 162 4.49 -2.26 29.19
N LEU A 163 5.83 -2.25 29.19
CA LEU A 163 6.62 -2.08 27.98
C LEU A 163 6.46 -3.29 27.04
N ARG A 164 6.43 -4.50 27.57
CA ARG A 164 6.14 -5.73 26.79
C ARG A 164 4.73 -5.72 26.21
N TRP A 165 3.76 -5.25 26.99
CA TRP A 165 2.39 -5.12 26.53
C TRP A 165 2.27 -4.08 25.39
N LEU A 166 2.91 -2.93 25.54
CA LEU A 166 2.93 -1.88 24.48
C LEU A 166 3.58 -2.41 23.20
N ARG A 167 4.57 -3.30 23.32
CA ARG A 167 5.21 -3.97 22.18
C ARG A 167 4.24 -4.78 21.35
N LEU A 168 3.29 -5.51 21.98
CA LEU A 168 2.29 -6.28 21.23
C LEU A 168 1.47 -5.39 20.30
N PHE A 169 1.06 -4.21 20.78
CA PHE A 169 0.35 -3.25 19.91
C PHE A 169 1.24 -2.68 18.82
N ALA A 170 2.50 -2.40 19.13
CA ALA A 170 3.47 -1.92 18.15
C ALA A 170 3.71 -2.95 17.04
N ASP A 171 3.87 -4.23 17.40
CA ASP A 171 4.07 -5.31 16.43
C ASP A 171 2.83 -5.48 15.52
N HIS A 172 1.62 -5.44 16.09
CA HIS A 172 0.38 -5.49 15.31
C HIS A 172 0.22 -4.27 14.38
N ALA A 173 0.52 -3.07 14.88
CA ALA A 173 0.52 -1.87 14.06
C ALA A 173 1.50 -1.99 12.90
N ALA A 174 2.72 -2.46 13.15
CA ALA A 174 3.75 -2.63 12.13
C ALA A 174 3.33 -3.59 11.02
N VAL A 175 2.77 -4.76 11.37
CA VAL A 175 2.26 -5.72 10.39
C VAL A 175 1.12 -5.12 9.57
N SER A 176 0.18 -4.41 10.22
CA SER A 176 -0.96 -3.79 9.53
C SER A 176 -0.52 -2.70 8.56
N ILE A 177 0.45 -1.88 8.95
CA ILE A 177 1.04 -0.85 8.10
C ILE A 177 1.73 -1.48 6.89
N ALA A 178 2.55 -2.51 7.12
CA ALA A 178 3.27 -3.20 6.06
C ALA A 178 2.30 -3.85 5.05
N ASN A 179 1.24 -4.48 5.53
CA ASN A 179 0.20 -5.07 4.68
C ASN A 179 -0.52 -3.98 3.85
N ALA A 180 -0.95 -2.88 4.49
CA ALA A 180 -1.63 -1.80 3.77
C ALA A 180 -0.74 -1.19 2.68
N ARG A 181 0.54 -0.92 2.96
CA ARG A 181 1.51 -0.43 1.97
C ARG A 181 1.70 -1.42 0.82
N ALA A 182 1.76 -2.73 1.12
CA ALA A 182 1.88 -3.76 0.10
C ALA A 182 0.64 -3.83 -0.81
N PHE A 183 -0.56 -3.68 -0.26
CA PHE A 183 -1.80 -3.62 -1.04
C PHE A 183 -1.86 -2.36 -1.93
N GLU A 184 -1.52 -1.19 -1.40
CA GLU A 184 -1.47 0.06 -2.16
C GLU A 184 -0.49 -0.04 -3.35
N GLU A 185 0.70 -0.63 -3.13
CA GLU A 185 1.69 -0.82 -4.19
C GLU A 185 1.23 -1.85 -5.23
N LEU A 186 0.59 -2.94 -4.82
CA LEU A 186 -0.01 -3.92 -5.73
C LEU A 186 -1.08 -3.28 -6.61
N ASP A 187 -1.96 -2.49 -6.04
CA ASP A 187 -3.02 -1.80 -6.79
C ASP A 187 -2.44 -0.77 -7.77
N ARG A 188 -1.40 -0.05 -7.37
CA ARG A 188 -0.68 0.88 -8.23
C ARG A 188 -0.03 0.18 -9.42
N LEU A 189 0.71 -0.92 -9.16
CA LEU A 189 1.37 -1.70 -10.21
C LEU A 189 0.34 -2.34 -11.15
N ARG A 190 -0.77 -2.85 -10.62
CA ARG A 190 -1.86 -3.39 -11.41
C ARG A 190 -2.46 -2.35 -12.35
N ALA A 191 -2.75 -1.15 -11.83
CA ALA A 191 -3.27 -0.05 -12.63
C ALA A 191 -2.26 0.44 -13.70
N GLN A 192 -0.97 0.38 -13.40
CA GLN A 192 0.08 0.70 -14.37
C GLN A 192 0.14 -0.34 -15.49
N LEU A 193 0.19 -1.63 -15.14
CA LEU A 193 0.20 -2.72 -16.12
C LEU A 193 -1.04 -2.72 -17.00
N GLN A 194 -2.21 -2.39 -16.45
CA GLN A 194 -3.44 -2.32 -17.21
C GLN A 194 -3.38 -1.19 -18.27
N ARG A 195 -2.89 -0.01 -17.89
CA ARG A 195 -2.71 1.12 -18.84
C ARG A 195 -1.69 0.78 -19.94
N GLU A 196 -0.58 0.13 -19.57
CA GLU A 196 0.43 -0.29 -20.54
C GLU A 196 -0.13 -1.32 -21.51
N ASN A 197 -0.91 -2.28 -21.01
CA ASN A 197 -1.58 -3.28 -21.83
C ASN A 197 -2.60 -2.64 -22.80
N GLU A 198 -3.42 -1.70 -22.32
CA GLU A 198 -4.36 -0.94 -23.14
C GLU A 198 -3.62 -0.15 -24.24
N TYR A 199 -2.53 0.54 -23.88
CA TYR A 199 -1.69 1.25 -24.85
C TYR A 199 -1.13 0.33 -25.94
N LEU A 200 -0.55 -0.80 -25.53
CA LEU A 200 0.00 -1.79 -26.47
C LEU A 200 -1.11 -2.39 -27.38
N HIS A 201 -2.29 -2.62 -26.84
CA HIS A 201 -3.43 -3.06 -27.63
C HIS A 201 -3.85 -2.00 -28.66
N GLU A 202 -3.93 -0.72 -28.29
CA GLU A 202 -4.24 0.37 -29.22
C GLU A 202 -3.17 0.52 -30.30
N GLU A 203 -1.90 0.38 -29.96
CA GLU A 203 -0.81 0.46 -30.93
C GLU A 203 -0.88 -0.69 -31.96
N VAL A 204 -1.12 -1.92 -31.49
CA VAL A 204 -1.37 -3.08 -32.36
C VAL A 204 -2.62 -2.88 -33.23
N GLU A 205 -3.68 -2.24 -32.70
CA GLU A 205 -4.87 -1.92 -33.48
C GLU A 205 -4.62 -0.85 -34.55
N ARG A 206 -3.81 0.19 -34.25
CA ARG A 206 -3.45 1.25 -35.22
C ARG A 206 -2.62 0.75 -36.38
N GLU A 207 -1.79 -0.27 -36.20
CA GLU A 207 -1.00 -0.89 -37.25
C GLU A 207 -1.82 -1.84 -38.16
N ARG A 208 -3.11 -2.02 -37.88
CA ARG A 208 -3.99 -2.85 -38.71
C ARG A 208 -4.56 -2.05 -39.89
N PRO A 209 -4.25 -2.40 -41.15
CA PRO A 209 -5.09 -1.94 -42.26
C PRO A 209 -6.46 -2.62 -42.12
N HIS A 210 -7.49 -1.83 -41.79
CA HIS A 210 -8.76 -2.35 -41.31
C HIS A 210 -9.84 -2.59 -42.36
N GLU A 211 -9.60 -2.31 -43.62
CA GLU A 211 -10.65 -2.47 -44.61
C GLU A 211 -10.35 -3.60 -45.61
N LEU A 212 -11.15 -4.66 -45.51
CA LEU A 212 -11.27 -5.63 -46.56
C LEU A 212 -12.02 -4.99 -47.74
N ILE A 213 -11.25 -4.50 -48.73
CA ILE A 213 -11.84 -3.91 -49.96
C ILE A 213 -12.44 -5.04 -50.78
N ALA A 214 -13.78 -5.01 -50.96
CA ALA A 214 -14.54 -6.10 -51.60
C ALA A 214 -15.29 -5.59 -52.85
N ASP A 215 -14.58 -4.94 -53.80
CA ASP A 215 -15.19 -4.34 -54.97
C ASP A 215 -15.51 -5.36 -56.10
N SER A 216 -14.75 -6.48 -56.14
CA SER A 216 -15.01 -7.52 -57.13
C SER A 216 -16.10 -8.52 -56.67
N ASP A 217 -16.83 -9.11 -57.63
CA ASP A 217 -17.87 -10.10 -57.35
C ASP A 217 -17.31 -11.36 -56.64
N GLY A 218 -16.04 -11.69 -56.87
CA GLY A 218 -15.35 -12.78 -56.21
C GLY A 218 -15.18 -12.46 -54.72
N MET A 219 -14.72 -11.23 -54.40
CA MET A 219 -14.48 -10.80 -53.04
C MET A 219 -15.76 -10.58 -52.26
N ARG A 220 -16.82 -10.10 -52.90
CA ARG A 220 -18.16 -9.99 -52.28
C ARG A 220 -18.67 -11.35 -51.83
N ARG A 221 -18.45 -12.40 -52.59
CA ARG A 221 -18.79 -13.78 -52.16
C ARG A 221 -17.99 -14.25 -50.94
N VAL A 222 -16.70 -13.95 -50.91
CA VAL A 222 -15.86 -14.22 -49.74
C VAL A 222 -16.35 -13.52 -48.50
N VAL A 223 -16.66 -12.21 -48.57
CA VAL A 223 -17.22 -11.44 -47.47
C VAL A 223 -18.56 -11.99 -46.98
N GLN A 224 -19.41 -12.44 -47.89
CA GLN A 224 -20.66 -13.08 -47.51
C GLN A 224 -20.48 -14.38 -46.74
N GLN A 225 -19.52 -15.23 -47.15
CA GLN A 225 -19.14 -16.45 -46.44
C GLN A 225 -18.53 -16.14 -45.07
N LEU A 226 -17.64 -15.11 -44.99
CA LEU A 226 -17.03 -14.64 -43.76
C LEU A 226 -18.10 -14.26 -42.69
N ARG A 227 -19.12 -13.48 -43.08
CA ARG A 227 -20.21 -13.06 -42.20
C ARG A 227 -21.03 -14.25 -41.64
N ILE A 228 -21.12 -15.35 -42.38
CA ILE A 228 -21.82 -16.54 -41.94
C ILE A 228 -20.97 -17.34 -40.93
N VAL A 229 -19.64 -17.40 -41.15
CA VAL A 229 -18.76 -18.29 -40.37
C VAL A 229 -18.17 -17.61 -39.14
N ALA A 230 -17.92 -16.32 -39.18
CA ALA A 230 -17.27 -15.57 -38.09
C ALA A 230 -17.99 -15.71 -36.74
N PRO A 231 -19.34 -15.68 -36.63
CA PRO A 231 -20.02 -15.85 -35.35
C PRO A 231 -20.03 -17.29 -34.82
N THR A 232 -19.47 -18.25 -35.56
CA THR A 232 -19.41 -19.66 -35.17
C THR A 232 -18.08 -20.04 -34.58
N ASP A 233 -17.98 -21.22 -33.91
CA ASP A 233 -16.74 -21.80 -33.42
C ASP A 233 -16.09 -22.79 -34.43
N ALA A 234 -16.53 -22.74 -35.70
CA ALA A 234 -16.01 -23.63 -36.73
C ALA A 234 -14.57 -23.31 -37.12
N THR A 235 -13.79 -24.36 -37.38
CA THR A 235 -12.44 -24.22 -37.99
C THR A 235 -12.57 -23.77 -39.45
N VAL A 236 -11.87 -22.71 -39.80
CA VAL A 236 -11.90 -22.12 -41.16
C VAL A 236 -10.59 -22.36 -41.89
N LEU A 237 -10.64 -22.95 -43.07
CA LEU A 237 -9.50 -23.05 -43.97
C LEU A 237 -9.58 -21.98 -45.06
N ILE A 238 -8.58 -21.09 -45.13
CA ILE A 238 -8.47 -20.03 -46.12
C ILE A 238 -7.38 -20.45 -47.15
N THR A 239 -7.78 -20.63 -48.41
CA THR A 239 -6.88 -21.01 -49.51
C THR A 239 -6.74 -19.89 -50.53
N GLY A 240 -5.58 -19.83 -51.18
CA GLY A 240 -5.27 -18.83 -52.20
C GLY A 240 -3.77 -18.74 -52.48
N GLU A 241 -3.38 -18.08 -53.55
CA GLU A 241 -1.97 -17.84 -53.90
C GLU A 241 -1.26 -16.96 -52.88
N SER A 242 0.09 -16.93 -52.93
CA SER A 242 0.86 -16.01 -52.05
C SER A 242 0.53 -14.55 -52.41
N GLY A 243 0.37 -13.71 -51.38
CA GLY A 243 0.06 -12.29 -51.56
C GLY A 243 -1.42 -11.94 -51.80
N THR A 244 -2.35 -12.92 -51.87
CA THR A 244 -3.79 -12.68 -52.12
C THR A 244 -4.58 -12.09 -50.93
N GLY A 245 -3.94 -11.79 -49.80
CA GLY A 245 -4.60 -11.20 -48.65
C GLY A 245 -5.27 -12.19 -47.67
N LYS A 246 -4.86 -13.48 -47.68
CA LYS A 246 -5.40 -14.50 -46.75
C LYS A 246 -5.35 -14.05 -45.27
N GLU A 247 -4.29 -13.34 -44.89
CA GLU A 247 -4.14 -12.83 -43.55
C GLU A 247 -5.17 -11.72 -43.21
N VAL A 248 -5.48 -10.88 -44.20
CA VAL A 248 -6.51 -9.84 -44.04
C VAL A 248 -7.89 -10.46 -43.80
N VAL A 249 -8.19 -11.54 -44.54
CA VAL A 249 -9.44 -12.30 -44.38
C VAL A 249 -9.49 -13.00 -43.01
N ALA A 250 -8.39 -13.58 -42.54
CA ALA A 250 -8.33 -14.19 -41.20
C ALA A 250 -8.56 -13.15 -40.08
N ARG A 251 -7.99 -11.97 -40.21
CA ARG A 251 -8.23 -10.84 -39.29
C ARG A 251 -9.70 -10.40 -39.31
N ALA A 252 -10.30 -10.29 -40.50
CA ALA A 252 -11.69 -9.91 -40.62
C ALA A 252 -12.64 -10.95 -39.97
N ILE A 253 -12.34 -12.26 -40.11
CA ILE A 253 -13.08 -13.30 -39.39
C ILE A 253 -12.96 -13.12 -37.88
N HIS A 254 -11.76 -12.86 -37.35
CA HIS A 254 -11.59 -12.62 -35.93
C HIS A 254 -12.33 -11.38 -35.44
N ALA A 255 -12.25 -10.26 -36.19
CA ALA A 255 -12.92 -9.01 -35.84
C ALA A 255 -14.47 -9.13 -35.77
N ASP A 256 -15.07 -9.99 -36.64
CA ASP A 256 -16.49 -10.26 -36.67
C ASP A 256 -16.92 -11.47 -35.77
N SER A 257 -15.94 -12.10 -35.11
CA SER A 257 -16.19 -13.27 -34.24
C SER A 257 -16.65 -12.90 -32.84
N ARG A 258 -17.18 -13.91 -32.11
CA ARG A 258 -17.45 -13.79 -30.68
C ARG A 258 -16.20 -13.55 -29.83
N ARG A 259 -15.00 -13.80 -30.39
CA ARG A 259 -13.69 -13.66 -29.73
C ARG A 259 -12.99 -12.36 -30.07
N ARG A 260 -13.67 -11.41 -30.70
CA ARG A 260 -13.11 -10.11 -31.15
C ARG A 260 -12.42 -9.28 -30.03
N GLY A 261 -12.80 -9.49 -28.77
CA GLY A 261 -12.18 -8.84 -27.62
C GLY A 261 -10.93 -9.52 -27.08
N GLY A 262 -10.52 -10.67 -27.68
CA GLY A 262 -9.32 -11.42 -27.31
C GLY A 262 -8.19 -11.24 -28.35
N PRO A 263 -6.96 -11.64 -28.04
CA PRO A 263 -5.83 -11.56 -28.96
C PRO A 263 -5.97 -12.54 -30.13
N LEU A 264 -5.66 -12.08 -31.36
CA LEU A 264 -5.44 -12.96 -32.50
C LEU A 264 -3.99 -13.43 -32.53
N VAL A 265 -3.74 -14.68 -32.13
CA VAL A 265 -2.41 -15.27 -32.16
C VAL A 265 -2.10 -15.78 -33.57
N ARG A 266 -1.04 -15.29 -34.19
CA ARG A 266 -0.61 -15.66 -35.55
C ARG A 266 0.69 -16.44 -35.46
N VAL A 267 0.72 -17.61 -36.11
CA VAL A 267 1.90 -18.45 -36.15
C VAL A 267 2.25 -18.78 -37.62
N ASN A 268 3.47 -18.46 -38.03
CA ASN A 268 3.99 -18.89 -39.32
C ASN A 268 4.64 -20.27 -39.15
N CYS A 269 3.87 -21.34 -39.44
CA CYS A 269 4.34 -22.72 -39.29
C CYS A 269 5.59 -23.04 -40.15
N GLY A 270 5.78 -22.33 -41.25
CA GLY A 270 6.96 -22.51 -42.11
C GLY A 270 8.24 -21.90 -41.54
N ALA A 271 8.11 -20.99 -40.57
CA ALA A 271 9.24 -20.33 -39.88
C ALA A 271 9.63 -21.01 -38.57
N VAL A 272 8.82 -21.96 -38.05
CA VAL A 272 9.12 -22.69 -36.81
C VAL A 272 9.95 -23.92 -37.12
N PRO A 273 11.17 -24.07 -36.58
CA PRO A 273 11.96 -25.29 -36.70
C PRO A 273 11.22 -26.48 -36.12
N GLU A 274 11.31 -27.65 -36.77
CA GLU A 274 10.63 -28.89 -36.37
C GLU A 274 10.90 -29.26 -34.90
N SER A 275 12.13 -28.99 -34.41
CA SER A 275 12.56 -29.25 -33.03
C SER A 275 11.92 -28.34 -31.98
N LEU A 276 11.36 -27.21 -32.38
CA LEU A 276 10.72 -26.24 -31.46
C LEU A 276 9.19 -26.24 -31.56
N PHE A 277 8.63 -27.03 -32.49
CA PHE A 277 7.21 -27.03 -32.78
C PHE A 277 6.35 -27.37 -31.57
N GLU A 278 6.70 -28.41 -30.82
CA GLU A 278 5.95 -28.82 -29.62
C GLU A 278 6.01 -27.78 -28.51
N SER A 279 7.19 -27.17 -28.28
CA SER A 279 7.37 -26.16 -27.23
C SER A 279 6.68 -24.83 -27.54
N GLU A 280 6.65 -24.42 -28.83
CA GLU A 280 5.99 -23.19 -29.26
C GLU A 280 4.46 -23.32 -29.28
N PHE A 281 3.92 -24.49 -29.66
CA PHE A 281 2.46 -24.70 -29.73
C PHE A 281 1.84 -25.13 -28.43
N PHE A 282 2.52 -25.89 -27.59
CA PHE A 282 1.96 -26.49 -26.38
C PHE A 282 2.63 -25.97 -25.08
N GLY A 283 3.68 -25.16 -25.25
CA GLY A 283 4.45 -24.65 -24.13
C GLY A 283 5.35 -25.72 -23.49
N HIS A 284 6.15 -25.31 -22.53
CA HIS A 284 6.98 -26.21 -21.74
C HIS A 284 6.87 -25.87 -20.26
N VAL A 285 6.95 -26.88 -19.41
CA VAL A 285 7.02 -26.71 -17.96
C VAL A 285 8.43 -26.21 -17.64
N ARG A 286 8.54 -25.13 -16.84
CA ARG A 286 9.84 -24.72 -16.32
C ARG A 286 10.41 -25.85 -15.47
N GLY A 287 11.52 -26.40 -15.93
CA GLY A 287 12.32 -27.36 -15.17
C GLY A 287 13.14 -26.67 -14.09
#